data_69c063cee4ffb84412d0f9692ce9346a
#
_entry.id   69c063cee4ffb84412d0f9692ce9346a
#
_cell.length_a   1.000
_cell.length_b   1.000
_cell.length_c   1.000
_cell.angle_alpha   90.00
_cell.angle_beta   90.00
_cell.angle_gamma   90.00
#
_symmetry.space_group_name_H-M   'P 1'
#
loop_
_entity.id
_entity.type
_entity.pdbx_description
1 polymer ?
#
loop_
_entity_poly.entity_id
_entity_poly.type
_entity_poly.pdbx_seq_one_letter_code
_entity_poly.pdbx_strand_id
1 'polypeptide(L)'
;MVFLVNYFMAEEKLLVDVNQYLKAGVHIGTKFRTKYMSQFIYKVRPDGLAVLNLQKINDRIALAAKFLAKYNPEDTLIVGRRENSWDALNMFAKVTGVRCIAGRYPPGMLTNPILEIFAEAKLLVVVDPWLDKNALNDAVKIGIPVVAICDTNNESNLIDLVVPCNNKGKKSLGLFFYVLAKEYLKNKGIIKTDEEFKYKEEDFGGED
;
A
#
# COMPACT_ATOMS: atom_id res chain seq x y z
N MET A 1 -26.95 -6.74 27.99
CA MET A 1 -26.41 -5.73 27.08
C MET A 1 -24.89 -5.56 27.21
N VAL A 2 -24.26 -5.96 28.31
CA VAL A 2 -22.80 -5.93 28.56
C VAL A 2 -22.05 -7.12 27.90
N PHE A 3 -22.71 -8.24 27.65
CA PHE A 3 -22.13 -9.46 27.06
C PHE A 3 -21.85 -9.40 25.56
N LEU A 4 -22.52 -8.50 24.81
CA LEU A 4 -22.33 -8.32 23.36
C LEU A 4 -21.15 -7.39 23.03
N VAL A 5 -20.71 -6.56 23.96
CA VAL A 5 -19.57 -5.66 23.78
C VAL A 5 -18.23 -6.42 23.87
N ASN A 6 -18.16 -7.48 24.70
CA ASN A 6 -16.95 -8.27 24.88
C ASN A 6 -16.67 -9.29 23.76
N TYR A 7 -17.61 -9.58 22.87
CA TYR A 7 -17.40 -10.48 21.74
C TYR A 7 -16.76 -9.77 20.54
N PHE A 8 -16.75 -8.43 20.53
CA PHE A 8 -16.10 -7.60 19.49
C PHE A 8 -14.70 -7.11 19.86
N MET A 9 -14.21 -7.44 21.07
CA MET A 9 -12.87 -7.15 21.56
C MET A 9 -11.99 -8.41 21.62
N ALA A 10 -11.97 -9.19 20.54
CA ALA A 10 -10.74 -9.89 20.22
C ALA A 10 -9.78 -8.75 19.82
N GLU A 11 -8.88 -8.37 20.72
CA GLU A 11 -7.78 -7.45 20.47
C GLU A 11 -6.87 -8.05 19.39
N GLU A 12 -7.30 -7.98 18.13
CA GLU A 12 -6.39 -8.12 17.02
C GLU A 12 -5.47 -6.91 17.07
N LYS A 13 -4.25 -7.15 17.49
CA LYS A 13 -3.22 -6.15 17.72
C LYS A 13 -2.99 -5.37 16.45
N LEU A 14 -3.50 -4.14 16.37
CA LEU A 14 -3.25 -3.24 15.26
C LEU A 14 -1.74 -2.97 15.17
N LEU A 15 -1.22 -2.84 13.96
CA LEU A 15 0.19 -2.58 13.68
C LEU A 15 0.63 -1.21 14.22
N VAL A 16 -0.33 -0.27 14.31
CA VAL A 16 -0.14 1.10 14.77
C VAL A 16 -1.40 1.54 15.54
N ASP A 17 -1.26 2.53 16.43
CA ASP A 17 -2.38 3.08 17.19
C ASP A 17 -3.49 3.62 16.25
N VAL A 18 -4.74 3.38 16.63
CA VAL A 18 -5.95 3.85 15.93
C VAL A 18 -5.88 5.35 15.67
N ASN A 19 -5.39 6.12 16.65
CA ASN A 19 -5.29 7.57 16.53
C ASN A 19 -4.35 8.02 15.40
N GLN A 20 -3.28 7.27 15.14
CA GLN A 20 -2.36 7.56 14.03
C GLN A 20 -3.03 7.29 12.69
N TYR A 21 -3.74 6.16 12.53
CA TYR A 21 -4.53 5.89 11.32
C TYR A 21 -5.58 6.97 11.05
N LEU A 22 -6.23 7.47 12.11
CA LEU A 22 -7.26 8.51 11.99
C LEU A 22 -6.66 9.87 11.61
N LYS A 23 -5.54 10.27 12.23
CA LYS A 23 -4.82 11.53 11.93
C LYS A 23 -4.28 11.55 10.50
N ALA A 24 -3.67 10.46 10.04
CA ALA A 24 -3.16 10.33 8.68
C ALA A 24 -4.27 10.22 7.62
N GLY A 25 -5.51 9.92 8.02
CA GLY A 25 -6.65 9.82 7.11
C GLY A 25 -6.64 8.62 6.17
N VAL A 26 -5.97 7.54 6.55
CA VAL A 26 -5.86 6.28 5.77
C VAL A 26 -7.22 5.66 5.47
N HIS A 27 -8.18 5.83 6.36
CA HIS A 27 -9.54 5.31 6.30
C HIS A 27 -10.49 6.13 5.42
N ILE A 28 -10.08 7.32 4.97
CA ILE A 28 -10.96 8.22 4.20
C ILE A 28 -10.93 7.81 2.74
N GLY A 29 -12.06 7.31 2.25
CA GLY A 29 -12.26 7.00 0.84
C GLY A 29 -12.91 8.14 0.07
N THR A 30 -13.43 7.84 -1.12
CA THR A 30 -14.13 8.78 -2.00
C THR A 30 -15.64 8.58 -1.98
N LYS A 31 -16.36 9.44 -2.71
CA LYS A 31 -17.81 9.27 -2.92
C LYS A 31 -18.11 8.10 -3.86
N PHE A 32 -17.23 7.85 -4.82
CA PHE A 32 -17.37 6.72 -5.75
C PHE A 32 -16.92 5.41 -5.11
N ARG A 33 -17.65 4.36 -5.41
CA ARG A 33 -17.42 3.03 -4.83
C ARG A 33 -17.57 1.98 -5.91
N THR A 34 -16.58 1.12 -6.04
CA THR A 34 -16.69 -0.06 -6.87
C THR A 34 -17.32 -1.21 -6.10
N LYS A 35 -17.92 -2.17 -6.81
CA LYS A 35 -18.56 -3.33 -6.19
C LYS A 35 -17.56 -4.14 -5.36
N TYR A 36 -16.34 -4.31 -5.87
CA TYR A 36 -15.29 -5.06 -5.18
C TYR A 36 -14.85 -4.37 -3.88
N MET A 37 -14.62 -3.04 -3.92
CA MET A 37 -14.17 -2.28 -2.76
C MET A 37 -15.24 -2.14 -1.67
N SER A 38 -16.51 -2.40 -1.98
CA SER A 38 -17.62 -2.35 -1.00
C SER A 38 -17.39 -3.26 0.20
N GLN A 39 -16.69 -4.38 0.04
CA GLN A 39 -16.36 -5.29 1.14
C GLN A 39 -15.41 -4.68 2.20
N PHE A 40 -14.64 -3.65 1.82
CA PHE A 40 -13.70 -2.96 2.72
C PHE A 40 -14.30 -1.70 3.35
N ILE A 41 -15.50 -1.29 2.94
CA ILE A 41 -16.17 -0.10 3.47
C ILE A 41 -16.82 -0.45 4.81
N TYR A 42 -16.55 0.36 5.83
CA TYR A 42 -17.19 0.28 7.13
C TYR A 42 -18.56 0.98 7.13
N LYS A 43 -18.59 2.24 6.67
CA LYS A 43 -19.82 3.04 6.56
C LYS A 43 -19.67 4.13 5.49
N VAL A 44 -20.81 4.67 5.09
CA VAL A 44 -20.86 5.87 4.23
C VAL A 44 -21.39 7.02 5.06
N ARG A 45 -20.69 8.15 5.04
CA ARG A 45 -21.07 9.36 5.73
C ARG A 45 -22.27 10.03 5.05
N PRO A 46 -23.02 10.92 5.74
CA PRO A 46 -24.13 11.66 5.12
C PRO A 46 -23.71 12.52 3.92
N ASP A 47 -22.46 12.98 3.88
CA ASP A 47 -21.85 13.72 2.77
C ASP A 47 -21.49 12.82 1.55
N GLY A 48 -21.74 11.52 1.66
CA GLY A 48 -21.48 10.52 0.62
C GLY A 48 -20.07 9.92 0.63
N LEU A 49 -19.17 10.40 1.49
CA LEU A 49 -17.82 9.84 1.60
C LEU A 49 -17.85 8.44 2.21
N ALA A 50 -17.18 7.50 1.55
CA ALA A 50 -17.00 6.17 2.08
C ALA A 50 -15.86 6.15 3.10
N VAL A 51 -16.06 5.42 4.18
CA VAL A 51 -15.06 5.20 5.24
C VAL A 51 -14.64 3.76 5.20
N LEU A 52 -13.35 3.51 4.99
CA LEU A 52 -12.76 2.18 4.97
C LEU A 52 -12.66 1.60 6.39
N ASN A 53 -12.74 0.28 6.49
CA ASN A 53 -12.60 -0.43 7.75
C ASN A 53 -11.11 -0.55 8.12
N LEU A 54 -10.71 0.04 9.26
CA LEU A 54 -9.32 0.07 9.73
C LEU A 54 -8.76 -1.33 9.98
N GLN A 55 -9.54 -2.24 10.51
CA GLN A 55 -9.09 -3.61 10.78
C GLN A 55 -8.73 -4.32 9.47
N LYS A 56 -9.59 -4.22 8.45
CA LYS A 56 -9.31 -4.79 7.13
C LYS A 56 -8.11 -4.14 6.44
N ILE A 57 -7.89 -2.84 6.65
CA ILE A 57 -6.67 -2.15 6.19
C ILE A 57 -5.45 -2.78 6.84
N ASN A 58 -5.46 -2.88 8.17
CA ASN A 58 -4.37 -3.45 8.97
C ASN A 58 -4.01 -4.87 8.52
N ASP A 59 -5.01 -5.75 8.40
CA ASP A 59 -4.82 -7.15 7.99
C ASP A 59 -4.22 -7.24 6.58
N ARG A 60 -4.69 -6.39 5.68
CA ARG A 60 -4.19 -6.36 4.30
C ARG A 60 -2.80 -5.78 4.19
N ILE A 61 -2.42 -4.80 5.02
CA ILE A 61 -1.03 -4.31 5.10
C ILE A 61 -0.11 -5.43 5.62
N ALA A 62 -0.49 -6.11 6.70
CA ALA A 62 0.27 -7.24 7.24
C ALA A 62 0.44 -8.37 6.22
N LEU A 63 -0.62 -8.69 5.47
CA LEU A 63 -0.57 -9.69 4.40
C LEU A 63 0.35 -9.25 3.25
N ALA A 64 0.25 -8.00 2.82
CA ALA A 64 1.11 -7.44 1.79
C ALA A 64 2.58 -7.45 2.21
N ALA A 65 2.90 -7.06 3.44
CA ALA A 65 4.26 -7.10 3.97
C ALA A 65 4.84 -8.53 3.97
N LYS A 66 4.04 -9.53 4.41
CA LYS A 66 4.43 -10.94 4.35
C LYS A 66 4.62 -11.44 2.92
N PHE A 67 3.79 -10.98 2.00
CA PHE A 67 3.87 -11.35 0.60
C PHE A 67 5.13 -10.75 -0.06
N LEU A 68 5.38 -9.45 0.13
CA LEU A 68 6.56 -8.77 -0.36
C LEU A 68 7.85 -9.40 0.21
N ALA A 69 7.85 -9.81 1.48
CA ALA A 69 9.01 -10.39 2.13
C ALA A 69 9.49 -11.72 1.50
N LYS A 70 8.64 -12.40 0.72
CA LYS A 70 9.02 -13.62 -0.01
C LYS A 70 9.89 -13.36 -1.24
N TYR A 71 9.87 -12.11 -1.74
CA TYR A 71 10.65 -11.70 -2.91
C TYR A 71 11.92 -10.98 -2.49
N ASN A 72 12.97 -11.07 -3.33
CA ASN A 72 14.15 -10.25 -3.10
C ASN A 72 13.84 -8.77 -3.40
N PRO A 73 14.53 -7.83 -2.74
CA PRO A 73 14.35 -6.40 -3.02
C PRO A 73 14.56 -6.04 -4.49
N GLU A 74 15.52 -6.69 -5.15
CA GLU A 74 15.85 -6.49 -6.56
C GLU A 74 14.77 -7.00 -7.52
N ASP A 75 14.03 -8.05 -7.11
CA ASP A 75 12.95 -8.68 -7.89
C ASP A 75 11.61 -7.95 -7.72
N THR A 76 11.54 -6.96 -6.84
CA THR A 76 10.32 -6.21 -6.55
C THR A 76 10.40 -4.81 -7.12
N LEU A 77 9.39 -4.41 -7.87
CA LEU A 77 9.25 -3.06 -8.42
C LEU A 77 8.02 -2.37 -7.83
N ILE A 78 8.19 -1.17 -7.30
CA ILE A 78 7.07 -0.34 -6.82
C ILE A 78 6.93 0.88 -7.73
N VAL A 79 5.70 1.15 -8.18
CA VAL A 79 5.40 2.26 -9.08
C VAL A 79 4.35 3.17 -8.48
N GLY A 80 4.61 4.47 -8.50
CA GLY A 80 3.66 5.48 -8.02
C GLY A 80 3.77 6.78 -8.80
N ARG A 81 2.79 7.05 -9.63
CA ARG A 81 2.71 8.28 -10.43
C ARG A 81 2.25 9.49 -9.63
N ARG A 82 1.52 9.29 -8.51
CA ARG A 82 1.05 10.39 -7.69
C ARG A 82 2.21 11.11 -7.03
N GLU A 83 2.26 12.43 -7.17
CA GLU A 83 3.25 13.29 -6.53
C GLU A 83 3.27 13.11 -5.00
N ASN A 84 2.09 13.01 -4.37
CA ASN A 84 1.95 12.77 -2.94
C ASN A 84 2.58 11.46 -2.44
N SER A 85 2.91 10.52 -3.33
CA SER A 85 3.56 9.25 -2.99
C SER A 85 5.09 9.28 -3.14
N TRP A 86 5.66 10.29 -3.77
CA TRP A 86 7.08 10.25 -4.16
C TRP A 86 8.03 10.22 -2.98
N ASP A 87 7.77 11.06 -1.97
CA ASP A 87 8.60 11.12 -0.76
C ASP A 87 8.55 9.77 -0.03
N ALA A 88 7.35 9.22 0.14
CA ALA A 88 7.13 7.94 0.78
C ALA A 88 7.79 6.78 0.02
N LEU A 89 7.71 6.77 -1.31
CA LEU A 89 8.35 5.77 -2.17
C LEU A 89 9.87 5.83 -2.11
N ASN A 90 10.44 7.04 -2.22
CA ASN A 90 11.88 7.24 -2.14
C ASN A 90 12.43 6.80 -0.78
N MET A 91 11.71 7.11 0.30
CA MET A 91 12.10 6.69 1.63
C MET A 91 11.96 5.17 1.80
N PHE A 92 10.88 4.57 1.28
CA PHE A 92 10.71 3.13 1.28
C PHE A 92 11.84 2.42 0.53
N ALA A 93 12.22 2.91 -0.66
CA ALA A 93 13.34 2.39 -1.43
C ALA A 93 14.66 2.43 -0.64
N LYS A 94 14.93 3.58 0.03
CA LYS A 94 16.12 3.79 0.85
C LYS A 94 16.20 2.83 2.04
N VAL A 95 15.05 2.56 2.67
CA VAL A 95 14.97 1.71 3.87
C VAL A 95 15.01 0.23 3.55
N THR A 96 14.36 -0.19 2.46
CA THR A 96 14.17 -1.61 2.14
C THR A 96 15.08 -2.12 1.04
N GLY A 97 15.69 -1.23 0.24
CA GLY A 97 16.46 -1.58 -0.94
C GLY A 97 15.61 -2.01 -2.15
N VAL A 98 14.29 -1.91 -2.06
CA VAL A 98 13.35 -2.23 -3.15
C VAL A 98 13.42 -1.15 -4.23
N ARG A 99 13.36 -1.55 -5.50
CA ARG A 99 13.32 -0.59 -6.61
C ARG A 99 11.98 0.14 -6.65
N CYS A 100 12.03 1.48 -6.58
CA CYS A 100 10.84 2.33 -6.65
C CYS A 100 10.94 3.31 -7.82
N ILE A 101 9.82 3.50 -8.53
CA ILE A 101 9.67 4.53 -9.56
C ILE A 101 8.70 5.58 -9.00
N ALA A 102 9.24 6.69 -8.53
CA ALA A 102 8.46 7.86 -8.15
C ALA A 102 8.23 8.73 -9.40
N GLY A 103 7.04 8.65 -9.98
CA GLY A 103 6.69 9.36 -11.20
C GLY A 103 6.06 8.47 -12.27
N ARG A 104 6.12 8.92 -13.52
CA ARG A 104 5.52 8.18 -14.64
C ARG A 104 6.31 6.92 -14.96
N TYR A 105 5.63 5.78 -14.91
CA TYR A 105 6.18 4.50 -15.37
C TYR A 105 6.51 4.57 -16.88
N PRO A 106 7.76 4.26 -17.30
CA PRO A 106 8.12 4.18 -18.72
C PRO A 106 7.50 2.94 -19.35
N PRO A 107 6.62 3.07 -20.35
CA PRO A 107 6.03 1.90 -21.01
C PRO A 107 7.11 1.02 -21.63
N GLY A 108 6.98 -0.29 -21.47
CA GLY A 108 7.94 -1.27 -21.98
C GLY A 108 9.11 -1.60 -21.06
N MET A 109 9.24 -0.92 -19.91
CA MET A 109 10.32 -1.19 -18.95
C MET A 109 10.34 -2.64 -18.47
N LEU A 110 9.19 -3.26 -18.31
CA LEU A 110 9.08 -4.67 -17.91
C LEU A 110 9.03 -5.64 -19.10
N THR A 111 8.66 -5.17 -20.30
CA THR A 111 8.34 -6.04 -21.44
C THR A 111 9.35 -5.99 -22.57
N ASN A 112 10.19 -4.95 -22.66
CA ASN A 112 11.14 -4.76 -23.76
C ASN A 112 12.59 -4.81 -23.28
N PRO A 113 13.30 -5.92 -23.48
CA PRO A 113 14.70 -6.09 -23.03
C PRO A 113 15.71 -5.23 -23.82
N ILE A 114 15.30 -4.58 -24.93
CA ILE A 114 16.20 -3.70 -25.69
C ILE A 114 16.35 -2.32 -25.03
N LEU A 115 15.41 -1.94 -24.16
CA LEU A 115 15.48 -0.66 -23.48
C LEU A 115 16.60 -0.65 -22.43
N GLU A 116 17.38 0.44 -22.38
CA GLU A 116 18.40 0.65 -21.35
C GLU A 116 17.85 0.62 -19.92
N ILE A 117 16.57 1.02 -19.78
CA ILE A 117 15.84 1.04 -18.50
C ILE A 117 15.14 -0.29 -18.19
N PHE A 118 15.37 -1.34 -18.99
CA PHE A 118 14.73 -2.65 -18.77
C PHE A 118 14.99 -3.15 -17.35
N ALA A 119 13.95 -3.61 -16.69
CA ALA A 119 14.02 -4.18 -15.35
C ALA A 119 13.28 -5.52 -15.31
N GLU A 120 14.00 -6.56 -14.95
CA GLU A 120 13.35 -7.82 -14.57
C GLU A 120 12.77 -7.68 -13.17
N ALA A 121 11.47 -7.91 -13.04
CA ALA A 121 10.78 -7.95 -11.76
C ALA A 121 9.93 -9.22 -11.69
N LYS A 122 9.79 -9.76 -10.48
CA LYS A 122 8.93 -10.91 -10.19
C LYS A 122 7.69 -10.51 -9.40
N LEU A 123 7.63 -9.27 -8.94
CA LEU A 123 6.52 -8.68 -8.23
C LEU A 123 6.39 -7.20 -8.58
N LEU A 124 5.18 -6.78 -8.91
CA LEU A 124 4.85 -5.37 -9.10
C LEU A 124 3.95 -4.88 -7.95
N VAL A 125 4.28 -3.72 -7.40
CA VAL A 125 3.42 -2.99 -6.45
C VAL A 125 3.01 -1.66 -7.08
N VAL A 126 1.73 -1.37 -7.11
CA VAL A 126 1.17 -0.16 -7.75
C VAL A 126 0.46 0.68 -6.70
N VAL A 127 0.79 1.98 -6.64
CA VAL A 127 0.17 2.91 -5.68
C VAL A 127 -1.25 3.31 -6.11
N ASP A 128 -1.47 3.51 -7.40
CA ASP A 128 -2.80 3.80 -7.94
C ASP A 128 -3.02 3.07 -9.26
N PRO A 129 -3.83 2.00 -9.29
CA PRO A 129 -4.06 1.21 -10.50
C PRO A 129 -4.61 2.01 -11.67
N TRP A 130 -5.32 3.10 -11.39
CA TRP A 130 -5.90 3.93 -12.45
C TRP A 130 -4.85 4.78 -13.17
N LEU A 131 -3.94 5.40 -12.41
CA LEU A 131 -2.89 6.24 -12.99
C LEU A 131 -1.77 5.41 -13.61
N ASP A 132 -1.44 4.27 -12.99
CA ASP A 132 -0.33 3.40 -13.38
C ASP A 132 -0.78 2.19 -14.22
N LYS A 133 -1.86 2.37 -15.01
CA LYS A 133 -2.44 1.32 -15.86
C LYS A 133 -1.43 0.69 -16.83
N ASN A 134 -0.44 1.46 -17.29
CA ASN A 134 0.60 0.95 -18.20
C ASN A 134 1.49 -0.10 -17.50
N ALA A 135 1.92 0.18 -16.26
CA ALA A 135 2.69 -0.77 -15.47
C ALA A 135 1.89 -2.05 -15.19
N LEU A 136 0.60 -1.89 -14.86
CA LEU A 136 -0.32 -2.99 -14.65
C LEU A 136 -0.45 -3.89 -15.89
N ASN A 137 -0.68 -3.28 -17.06
CA ASN A 137 -0.81 -4.00 -18.31
C ASN A 137 0.48 -4.74 -18.70
N ASP A 138 1.63 -4.12 -18.49
CA ASP A 138 2.91 -4.75 -18.78
C ASP A 138 3.18 -5.93 -17.83
N ALA A 139 2.87 -5.81 -16.53
CA ALA A 139 2.95 -6.89 -15.57
C ALA A 139 2.11 -8.11 -15.95
N VAL A 140 0.87 -7.86 -16.40
CA VAL A 140 -0.05 -8.91 -16.85
C VAL A 140 0.50 -9.62 -18.09
N LYS A 141 1.10 -8.90 -19.05
CA LYS A 141 1.69 -9.50 -20.26
C LYS A 141 2.81 -10.48 -19.95
N ILE A 142 3.62 -10.18 -18.94
CA ILE A 142 4.73 -11.04 -18.50
C ILE A 142 4.34 -12.04 -17.42
N GLY A 143 3.11 -11.95 -16.89
CA GLY A 143 2.56 -12.91 -15.93
C GLY A 143 3.10 -12.79 -14.51
N ILE A 144 3.53 -11.58 -14.07
CA ILE A 144 3.97 -11.36 -12.70
C ILE A 144 2.81 -10.91 -11.81
N PRO A 145 2.80 -11.31 -10.52
CA PRO A 145 1.77 -10.91 -9.58
C PRO A 145 1.80 -9.41 -9.30
N VAL A 146 0.60 -8.85 -9.08
CA VAL A 146 0.41 -7.43 -8.84
C VAL A 146 -0.25 -7.20 -7.50
N VAL A 147 0.41 -6.39 -6.65
CA VAL A 147 -0.16 -5.82 -5.43
C VAL A 147 -0.54 -4.38 -5.69
N ALA A 148 -1.74 -3.96 -5.33
CA ALA A 148 -2.14 -2.56 -5.52
C ALA A 148 -2.77 -1.94 -4.29
N ILE A 149 -2.40 -0.69 -4.05
CA ILE A 149 -3.04 0.17 -3.05
C ILE A 149 -4.28 0.79 -3.69
N CYS A 150 -5.44 0.43 -3.19
CA CYS A 150 -6.71 0.81 -3.78
C CYS A 150 -7.56 1.66 -2.83
N ASP A 151 -7.99 2.81 -3.33
CA ASP A 151 -9.07 3.58 -2.72
C ASP A 151 -10.44 3.04 -3.16
N THR A 152 -11.52 3.52 -2.62
CA THR A 152 -12.89 3.05 -2.85
C THR A 152 -13.36 3.14 -4.31
N ASN A 153 -12.75 4.03 -5.11
CA ASN A 153 -13.07 4.23 -6.53
C ASN A 153 -12.22 3.40 -7.50
N ASN A 154 -11.21 2.69 -7.01
CA ASN A 154 -10.36 1.89 -7.86
C ASN A 154 -11.04 0.57 -8.27
N GLU A 155 -10.81 0.16 -9.51
CA GLU A 155 -11.16 -1.17 -9.99
C GLU A 155 -10.06 -2.17 -9.60
N SER A 156 -10.49 -3.40 -9.30
CA SER A 156 -9.58 -4.48 -8.89
C SER A 156 -9.19 -5.42 -10.03
N ASN A 157 -9.53 -5.06 -11.26
CA ASN A 157 -9.19 -5.88 -12.42
C ASN A 157 -7.66 -5.96 -12.59
N LEU A 158 -7.16 -7.15 -12.87
CA LEU A 158 -5.74 -7.42 -13.09
C LEU A 158 -4.86 -7.23 -11.83
N ILE A 159 -5.47 -7.25 -10.63
CA ILE A 159 -4.76 -7.11 -9.36
C ILE A 159 -4.96 -8.40 -8.56
N ASP A 160 -3.85 -9.00 -8.12
CA ASP A 160 -3.87 -10.24 -7.34
C ASP A 160 -4.10 -9.97 -5.85
N LEU A 161 -3.50 -8.90 -5.32
CA LEU A 161 -3.67 -8.50 -3.93
C LEU A 161 -4.03 -7.02 -3.83
N VAL A 162 -5.27 -6.77 -3.41
CA VAL A 162 -5.77 -5.41 -3.12
C VAL A 162 -5.50 -5.07 -1.65
N VAL A 163 -4.86 -3.92 -1.43
CA VAL A 163 -4.66 -3.32 -0.11
C VAL A 163 -5.51 -2.05 -0.03
N PRO A 164 -6.61 -2.06 0.74
CA PRO A 164 -7.47 -0.89 0.85
C PRO A 164 -6.76 0.23 1.62
N CYS A 165 -6.68 1.41 1.05
CA CYS A 165 -6.08 2.58 1.66
C CYS A 165 -6.46 3.84 0.89
N ASN A 166 -6.44 4.99 1.54
CA ASN A 166 -6.48 6.28 0.87
C ASN A 166 -5.17 6.51 0.10
N ASN A 167 -5.20 6.32 -1.21
CA ASN A 167 -4.02 6.48 -2.07
C ASN A 167 -3.85 7.91 -2.63
N LYS A 168 -4.55 8.89 -2.09
CA LYS A 168 -4.52 10.28 -2.56
C LYS A 168 -3.83 11.23 -1.58
N GLY A 169 -3.98 10.99 -0.29
CA GLY A 169 -3.44 11.85 0.75
C GLY A 169 -1.94 11.61 0.99
N LYS A 170 -1.14 12.69 1.09
CA LYS A 170 0.30 12.60 1.38
C LYS A 170 0.55 11.90 2.72
N LYS A 171 -0.10 12.37 3.79
CA LYS A 171 0.01 11.77 5.15
C LYS A 171 -0.45 10.31 5.18
N SER A 172 -1.52 9.97 4.44
CA SER A 172 -2.00 8.59 4.34
C SER A 172 -0.99 7.64 3.71
N LEU A 173 -0.37 8.06 2.60
CA LEU A 173 0.64 7.28 1.91
C LEU A 173 1.94 7.21 2.73
N GLY A 174 2.32 8.30 3.41
CA GLY A 174 3.46 8.31 4.34
C GLY A 174 3.31 7.25 5.43
N LEU A 175 2.18 7.27 6.16
CA LEU A 175 1.91 6.26 7.20
C LEU A 175 1.83 4.85 6.62
N PHE A 176 1.19 4.69 5.46
CA PHE A 176 1.07 3.38 4.81
C PHE A 176 2.45 2.77 4.51
N PHE A 177 3.35 3.51 3.86
CA PHE A 177 4.69 3.02 3.52
C PHE A 177 5.58 2.88 4.74
N TYR A 178 5.41 3.70 5.77
CA TYR A 178 6.07 3.55 7.06
C TYR A 178 5.73 2.19 7.70
N VAL A 179 4.43 1.88 7.83
CA VAL A 179 3.97 0.61 8.42
C VAL A 179 4.39 -0.58 7.56
N LEU A 180 4.26 -0.44 6.23
CA LEU A 180 4.66 -1.50 5.29
C LEU A 180 6.17 -1.79 5.38
N ALA A 181 7.02 -0.75 5.46
CA ALA A 181 8.47 -0.91 5.59
C ALA A 181 8.84 -1.62 6.90
N LYS A 182 8.23 -1.20 8.01
CA LYS A 182 8.44 -1.79 9.33
C LYS A 182 8.09 -3.27 9.34
N GLU A 183 6.89 -3.64 8.85
CA GLU A 183 6.45 -5.02 8.80
C GLU A 183 7.23 -5.85 7.77
N TYR A 184 7.64 -5.26 6.65
CA TYR A 184 8.49 -5.92 5.67
C TYR A 184 9.84 -6.32 6.28
N LEU A 185 10.52 -5.41 6.98
CA LEU A 185 11.81 -5.68 7.61
C LEU A 185 11.71 -6.72 8.74
N LYS A 186 10.59 -6.71 9.51
CA LYS A 186 10.30 -7.77 10.49
C LYS A 186 10.16 -9.13 9.82
N ASN A 187 9.37 -9.21 8.75
CA ASN A 187 9.14 -10.48 8.05
C ASN A 187 10.41 -10.99 7.33
N LYS A 188 11.32 -10.10 6.97
CA LYS A 188 12.68 -10.45 6.46
C LYS A 188 13.63 -10.88 7.57
N GLY A 189 13.28 -10.67 8.86
CA GLY A 189 14.14 -10.97 10.00
C GLY A 189 15.31 -9.98 10.18
N ILE A 190 15.27 -8.82 9.52
CA ILE A 190 16.29 -7.77 9.64
C ILE A 190 16.13 -7.03 10.97
N ILE A 191 14.90 -6.80 11.41
CA ILE A 191 14.55 -6.22 12.70
C ILE A 191 13.68 -7.20 13.50
N LYS A 192 13.87 -7.27 14.82
CA LYS A 192 13.09 -8.14 15.70
C LYS A 192 12.04 -7.38 16.50
N THR A 193 12.36 -6.17 16.92
CA THR A 193 11.50 -5.32 17.74
C THR A 193 11.14 -4.03 17.01
N ASP A 194 10.04 -3.41 17.43
CA ASP A 194 9.58 -2.13 16.86
C ASP A 194 10.55 -0.99 17.17
N GLU A 195 11.33 -1.10 18.25
CA GLU A 195 12.31 -0.10 18.68
C GLU A 195 13.57 -0.06 17.80
N GLU A 196 13.88 -1.17 17.11
CA GLU A 196 15.01 -1.23 16.19
C GLU A 196 14.78 -0.44 14.89
N PHE A 197 13.51 -0.09 14.60
CA PHE A 197 13.18 0.71 13.43
C PHE A 197 13.47 2.19 13.68
N LYS A 198 14.58 2.66 13.12
CA LYS A 198 15.16 4.00 13.39
C LYS A 198 14.40 5.17 12.75
N TYR A 199 13.50 4.89 11.82
CA TYR A 199 12.82 5.92 11.04
C TYR A 199 11.47 6.27 11.66
N LYS A 200 11.05 7.53 11.47
CA LYS A 200 9.75 8.04 11.93
C LYS A 200 8.78 8.17 10.77
N GLU A 201 7.49 8.33 11.10
CA GLU A 201 6.43 8.58 10.12
C GLU A 201 6.69 9.86 9.32
N GLU A 202 7.24 10.91 9.97
CA GLU A 202 7.61 12.19 9.37
C GLU A 202 8.61 12.03 8.20
N ASP A 203 9.57 11.11 8.31
CA ASP A 203 10.57 10.82 7.27
C ASP A 203 9.93 10.32 5.95
N PHE A 204 8.73 9.73 6.03
CA PHE A 204 7.96 9.25 4.88
C PHE A 204 7.02 10.31 4.28
N GLY A 205 7.24 11.58 4.57
CA GLY A 205 6.45 12.69 4.03
C GLY A 205 5.24 13.08 4.88
N GLY A 206 5.27 12.75 6.18
CA GLY A 206 4.22 13.12 7.14
C GLY A 206 4.23 14.59 7.58
N GLU A 207 5.22 15.39 7.19
CA GLU A 207 5.28 16.81 7.49
C GLU A 207 4.24 17.61 6.69
N ASP A 208 3.77 18.71 7.33
CA ASP A 208 2.73 19.63 6.80
C ASP A 208 3.19 20.43 5.58
#